data_298ad8fdbc50a9fdceccceeab131fb41
#
_entry.id   298ad8fdbc50a9fdceccceeab131fb41
#
_cell.length_a   1.000
_cell.length_b   1.000
_cell.length_c   1.000
_cell.angle_alpha   90.00
_cell.angle_beta   90.00
_cell.angle_gamma   90.00
#
_symmetry.space_group_name_H-M   'P 1'
#
loop_
_entity.id
_entity.type
_entity.pdbx_description
1 polymer ?
#
loop_
_entity_poly.entity_id
_entity_poly.type
_entity_poly.pdbx_seq_one_letter_code
_entity_poly.pdbx_strand_id
1 'polypeptide(L)'
;MTEPGAYELFQQGTQLLEAGDHHAATVALARARELAPDKDSVREAYGRALFGAQRYSEAAEEFEAVVEHAPTNDYALFCLGRSLQLLGQHAEALKPLALAATLQPQRADYAKYRDQSRRRAA
;
A
#
# COMPACT_ATOMS: atom_id res chain seq x y z
N MET A 1 -5.81 8.10 -32.54
CA MET A 1 -5.62 8.40 -31.11
C MET A 1 -4.84 7.29 -30.46
N THR A 2 -3.83 7.63 -29.71
CA THR A 2 -3.06 6.67 -28.95
C THR A 2 -3.64 6.49 -27.55
N GLU A 3 -3.65 5.25 -27.07
CA GLU A 3 -4.05 4.99 -25.70
C GLU A 3 -3.02 5.59 -24.74
N PRO A 4 -3.45 6.01 -23.53
CA PRO A 4 -2.50 6.52 -22.55
C PRO A 4 -1.52 5.44 -22.12
N GLY A 5 -0.27 5.84 -21.92
CA GLY A 5 0.77 4.95 -21.41
C GLY A 5 0.75 4.85 -19.89
N ALA A 6 1.69 4.06 -19.36
CA ALA A 6 1.78 3.84 -17.91
C ALA A 6 1.95 5.15 -17.14
N TYR A 7 2.78 6.06 -17.65
CA TYR A 7 3.05 7.33 -16.98
C TYR A 7 1.81 8.21 -16.88
N GLU A 8 1.08 8.37 -17.99
CA GLU A 8 -0.15 9.18 -17.99
C GLU A 8 -1.21 8.57 -17.07
N LEU A 9 -1.34 7.25 -17.08
CA LEU A 9 -2.28 6.56 -16.21
C LEU A 9 -1.89 6.68 -14.74
N PHE A 10 -0.58 6.63 -14.46
CA PHE A 10 -0.08 6.87 -13.11
C PHE A 10 -0.40 8.28 -12.62
N GLN A 11 -0.17 9.29 -13.47
CA GLN A 11 -0.49 10.67 -13.13
C GLN A 11 -2.00 10.85 -12.91
N GLN A 12 -2.81 10.29 -13.77
CA GLN A 12 -4.27 10.34 -13.64
C GLN A 12 -4.71 9.67 -12.35
N GLY A 13 -4.17 8.50 -12.06
CA GLY A 13 -4.51 7.75 -10.85
C GLY A 13 -4.10 8.49 -9.57
N THR A 14 -2.92 9.09 -9.55
CA THR A 14 -2.46 9.84 -8.36
C THR A 14 -3.28 11.11 -8.14
N GLN A 15 -3.71 11.77 -9.21
CA GLN A 15 -4.62 12.91 -9.10
C GLN A 15 -5.96 12.50 -8.51
N LEU A 16 -6.48 11.34 -8.93
CA LEU A 16 -7.72 10.80 -8.38
C LEU A 16 -7.58 10.41 -6.91
N LEU A 17 -6.41 9.87 -6.52
CA LEU A 17 -6.11 9.59 -5.11
C LEU A 17 -6.14 10.88 -4.28
N GLU A 18 -5.49 11.93 -4.75
CA GLU A 18 -5.46 13.22 -4.07
C GLU A 18 -6.84 13.84 -3.94
N ALA A 19 -7.69 13.60 -4.92
CA ALA A 19 -9.09 14.06 -4.90
C ALA A 19 -10.00 13.19 -4.02
N GLY A 20 -9.48 12.07 -3.50
CA GLY A 20 -10.26 11.16 -2.67
C GLY A 20 -11.14 10.20 -3.45
N ASP A 21 -11.00 10.16 -4.77
CA ASP A 21 -11.77 9.24 -5.61
C ASP A 21 -11.02 7.91 -5.75
N HIS A 22 -11.06 7.13 -4.68
CA HIS A 22 -10.29 5.88 -4.59
C HIS A 22 -10.74 4.85 -5.63
N HIS A 23 -12.04 4.76 -5.87
CA HIS A 23 -12.54 3.77 -6.83
C HIS A 23 -12.06 4.07 -8.25
N ALA A 24 -12.20 5.31 -8.70
CA ALA A 24 -11.71 5.72 -10.02
C ALA A 24 -10.19 5.55 -10.11
N ALA A 25 -9.48 5.85 -9.02
CA ALA A 25 -8.03 5.68 -8.97
C ALA A 25 -7.63 4.22 -9.16
N THR A 26 -8.38 3.25 -8.61
CA THR A 26 -8.07 1.83 -8.82
C THR A 26 -8.15 1.44 -10.29
N VAL A 27 -9.09 2.01 -11.04
CA VAL A 27 -9.23 1.70 -12.46
C VAL A 27 -8.00 2.16 -13.24
N ALA A 28 -7.61 3.42 -13.06
CA ALA A 28 -6.45 3.98 -13.77
C ALA A 28 -5.15 3.29 -13.35
N LEU A 29 -4.97 3.07 -12.06
CA LEU A 29 -3.72 2.49 -11.53
C LEU A 29 -3.59 1.00 -11.80
N ALA A 30 -4.70 0.26 -11.87
CA ALA A 30 -4.65 -1.13 -12.29
C ALA A 30 -4.09 -1.26 -13.70
N ARG A 31 -4.50 -0.35 -14.58
CA ARG A 31 -4.00 -0.34 -15.95
C ARG A 31 -2.53 0.08 -16.02
N ALA A 32 -2.15 1.09 -15.23
CA ALA A 32 -0.75 1.49 -15.14
C ALA A 32 0.13 0.32 -14.68
N ARG A 33 -0.34 -0.45 -13.70
CA ARG A 33 0.38 -1.60 -13.16
C ARG A 33 0.53 -2.71 -14.22
N GLU A 34 -0.50 -2.95 -15.03
CA GLU A 34 -0.40 -3.92 -16.13
C GLU A 34 0.68 -3.53 -17.14
N LEU A 35 0.79 -2.23 -17.42
CA LEU A 35 1.75 -1.71 -18.40
C LEU A 35 3.16 -1.59 -17.83
N ALA A 36 3.30 -1.44 -16.52
CA ALA A 36 4.59 -1.25 -15.86
C ALA A 36 4.64 -2.05 -14.55
N PRO A 37 4.63 -3.41 -14.63
CA PRO A 37 4.53 -4.26 -13.44
C PRO A 37 5.74 -4.20 -12.52
N ASP A 38 6.89 -3.74 -13.03
CA ASP A 38 8.13 -3.67 -12.25
C ASP A 38 8.35 -2.31 -11.58
N LYS A 39 7.42 -1.38 -11.74
CA LYS A 39 7.54 -0.05 -11.13
C LYS A 39 6.91 -0.05 -9.75
N ASP A 40 7.74 0.02 -8.71
CA ASP A 40 7.26 0.05 -7.32
C ASP A 40 6.38 1.26 -7.03
N SER A 41 6.67 2.41 -7.63
CA SER A 41 5.85 3.61 -7.45
C SER A 41 4.41 3.40 -7.94
N VAL A 42 4.24 2.67 -9.04
CA VAL A 42 2.92 2.35 -9.59
C VAL A 42 2.19 1.37 -8.67
N ARG A 43 2.88 0.31 -8.22
CA ARG A 43 2.29 -0.67 -7.30
C ARG A 43 1.90 -0.04 -5.97
N GLU A 44 2.74 0.85 -5.45
CA GLU A 44 2.45 1.55 -4.20
C GLU A 44 1.22 2.45 -4.35
N ALA A 45 1.13 3.20 -5.44
CA ALA A 45 -0.03 4.05 -5.70
C ALA A 45 -1.31 3.21 -5.87
N TYR A 46 -1.20 2.11 -6.60
CA TYR A 46 -2.33 1.19 -6.78
C TYR A 46 -2.77 0.59 -5.44
N GLY A 47 -1.80 0.16 -4.62
CA GLY A 47 -2.07 -0.33 -3.27
C GLY A 47 -2.81 0.70 -2.42
N ARG A 48 -2.39 1.96 -2.49
CA ARG A 48 -3.07 3.05 -1.76
C ARG A 48 -4.51 3.24 -2.24
N ALA A 49 -4.75 3.16 -3.55
CA ALA A 49 -6.10 3.27 -4.10
C ALA A 49 -6.98 2.10 -3.66
N LEU A 50 -6.44 0.90 -3.69
CA LEU A 50 -7.13 -0.31 -3.22
C LEU A 50 -7.48 -0.20 -1.73
N PHE A 51 -6.52 0.27 -0.93
CA PHE A 51 -6.72 0.50 0.50
C PHE A 51 -7.86 1.50 0.74
N GLY A 52 -7.84 2.63 0.04
CA GLY A 52 -8.88 3.64 0.16
C GLY A 52 -10.26 3.14 -0.28
N ALA A 53 -10.29 2.22 -1.24
CA ALA A 53 -11.52 1.56 -1.69
C ALA A 53 -11.92 0.37 -0.81
N GLN A 54 -11.21 0.16 0.30
CA GLN A 54 -11.46 -0.93 1.26
C GLN A 54 -11.23 -2.34 0.68
N ARG A 55 -10.40 -2.42 -0.34
CA ARG A 55 -10.00 -3.69 -0.96
C ARG A 55 -8.68 -4.12 -0.35
N TYR A 56 -8.71 -4.49 0.93
CA TYR A 56 -7.49 -4.66 1.74
C TYR A 56 -6.65 -5.88 1.33
N SER A 57 -7.28 -6.96 0.91
CA SER A 57 -6.55 -8.15 0.48
C SER A 57 -5.71 -7.86 -0.75
N GLU A 58 -6.29 -7.18 -1.73
CA GLU A 58 -5.57 -6.79 -2.94
C GLU A 58 -4.50 -5.74 -2.64
N ALA A 59 -4.82 -4.79 -1.72
CA ALA A 59 -3.83 -3.81 -1.29
C ALA A 59 -2.61 -4.48 -0.67
N ALA A 60 -2.83 -5.46 0.20
CA ALA A 60 -1.74 -6.20 0.84
C ALA A 60 -0.85 -6.89 -0.20
N GLU A 61 -1.42 -7.46 -1.25
CA GLU A 61 -0.64 -8.10 -2.32
C GLU A 61 0.28 -7.10 -3.03
N GLU A 62 -0.22 -5.89 -3.32
CA GLU A 62 0.58 -4.87 -3.98
C GLU A 62 1.71 -4.36 -3.08
N PHE A 63 1.43 -4.09 -1.82
CA PHE A 63 2.45 -3.65 -0.88
C PHE A 63 3.48 -4.74 -0.60
N GLU A 64 3.05 -6.01 -0.54
CA GLU A 64 3.98 -7.13 -0.38
C GLU A 64 4.97 -7.20 -1.54
N ALA A 65 4.50 -7.00 -2.76
CA ALA A 65 5.37 -6.99 -3.94
C ALA A 65 6.40 -5.85 -3.85
N VAL A 66 5.99 -4.68 -3.37
CA VAL A 66 6.91 -3.55 -3.15
C VAL A 66 7.95 -3.90 -2.10
N VAL A 67 7.54 -4.51 -0.99
CA VAL A 67 8.44 -4.90 0.11
C VAL A 67 9.44 -5.96 -0.35
N GLU A 68 9.05 -6.86 -1.24
CA GLU A 68 9.98 -7.86 -1.80
C GLU A 68 11.13 -7.21 -2.56
N HIS A 69 10.84 -6.14 -3.33
CA HIS A 69 11.87 -5.39 -4.06
C HIS A 69 12.63 -4.41 -3.16
N ALA A 70 11.96 -3.83 -2.18
CA ALA A 70 12.50 -2.78 -1.33
C ALA A 70 12.20 -3.09 0.13
N PRO A 71 12.94 -4.02 0.77
CA PRO A 71 12.64 -4.47 2.14
C PRO A 71 12.74 -3.40 3.22
N THR A 72 13.40 -2.27 2.93
CA THR A 72 13.53 -1.15 3.87
C THR A 72 12.62 0.02 3.53
N ASN A 73 11.66 -0.17 2.64
CA ASN A 73 10.65 0.84 2.36
C ASN A 73 9.64 0.84 3.51
N ASP A 74 9.86 1.73 4.48
CA ASP A 74 9.05 1.78 5.71
C ASP A 74 7.57 2.07 5.41
N TYR A 75 7.29 2.92 4.45
CA TYR A 75 5.91 3.25 4.11
C TYR A 75 5.17 2.02 3.55
N ALA A 76 5.81 1.27 2.64
CA ALA A 76 5.21 0.05 2.09
C ALA A 76 5.00 -1.00 3.18
N LEU A 77 5.97 -1.16 4.09
CA LEU A 77 5.84 -2.04 5.25
C LEU A 77 4.65 -1.64 6.12
N PHE A 78 4.53 -0.34 6.39
CA PHE A 78 3.42 0.17 7.20
C PHE A 78 2.07 -0.10 6.51
N CYS A 79 1.98 0.19 5.22
CA CYS A 79 0.74 -0.01 4.46
C CYS A 79 0.37 -1.50 4.37
N LEU A 80 1.37 -2.38 4.21
CA LEU A 80 1.14 -3.82 4.26
C LEU A 80 0.56 -4.22 5.61
N GLY A 81 1.19 -3.78 6.70
CA GLY A 81 0.72 -4.07 8.04
C GLY A 81 -0.69 -3.56 8.29
N ARG A 82 -1.00 -2.33 7.86
CA ARG A 82 -2.33 -1.77 8.03
C ARG A 82 -3.38 -2.55 7.24
N SER A 83 -3.05 -2.99 6.03
CA SER A 83 -3.95 -3.81 5.23
C SER A 83 -4.27 -5.12 5.92
N LEU A 84 -3.25 -5.77 6.47
CA LEU A 84 -3.41 -7.02 7.21
C LEU A 84 -4.22 -6.83 8.49
N GLN A 85 -4.01 -5.72 9.21
CA GLN A 85 -4.81 -5.38 10.39
C GLN A 85 -6.29 -5.28 10.05
N LEU A 86 -6.61 -4.59 8.97
CA LEU A 86 -7.99 -4.37 8.57
C LEU A 86 -8.66 -5.63 8.03
N LEU A 87 -7.86 -6.63 7.68
CA LEU A 87 -8.35 -7.98 7.39
C LEU A 87 -8.49 -8.84 8.65
N GLY A 88 -8.14 -8.31 9.82
CA GLY A 88 -8.16 -9.07 11.06
C GLY A 88 -6.96 -9.98 11.27
N GLN A 89 -5.97 -9.89 10.39
CA GLN A 89 -4.76 -10.73 10.44
C GLN A 89 -3.68 -10.06 11.28
N HIS A 90 -3.93 -9.93 12.58
CA HIS A 90 -3.07 -9.17 13.49
C HIS A 90 -1.71 -9.83 13.69
N ALA A 91 -1.65 -11.16 13.75
CA ALA A 91 -0.38 -11.86 13.88
C ALA A 91 0.54 -11.61 12.70
N GLU A 92 -0.01 -11.68 11.48
CA GLU A 92 0.75 -11.43 10.25
C GLU A 92 1.14 -9.96 10.11
N ALA A 93 0.34 -9.04 10.66
CA ALA A 93 0.60 -7.61 10.59
C ALA A 93 1.78 -7.19 11.48
N LEU A 94 2.09 -7.94 12.53
CA LEU A 94 3.12 -7.56 13.51
C LEU A 94 4.49 -7.35 12.89
N LYS A 95 4.95 -8.26 12.05
CA LYS A 95 6.29 -8.16 11.47
C LYS A 95 6.49 -6.91 10.62
N PRO A 96 5.64 -6.63 9.62
CA PRO A 96 5.84 -5.42 8.82
C PRO A 96 5.66 -4.14 9.64
N LEU A 97 4.74 -4.11 10.61
CA LEU A 97 4.56 -2.93 11.44
C LEU A 97 5.75 -2.69 12.37
N ALA A 98 6.30 -3.75 12.95
CA ALA A 98 7.49 -3.65 13.80
C ALA A 98 8.70 -3.17 13.00
N LEU A 99 8.88 -3.68 11.78
CA LEU A 99 9.97 -3.24 10.92
C LEU A 99 9.83 -1.77 10.54
N ALA A 100 8.63 -1.33 10.19
CA ALA A 100 8.38 0.07 9.88
C ALA A 100 8.72 0.97 11.07
N ALA A 101 8.28 0.59 12.27
CA ALA A 101 8.57 1.35 13.50
C ALA A 101 10.06 1.37 13.81
N THR A 102 10.77 0.29 13.54
CA THR A 102 12.22 0.22 13.74
C THR A 102 12.97 1.11 12.77
N LEU A 103 12.53 1.14 11.50
CA LEU A 103 13.16 1.97 10.47
C LEU A 103 12.89 3.45 10.67
N GLN A 104 11.73 3.81 11.22
CA GLN A 104 11.34 5.20 11.44
C GLN A 104 10.81 5.37 12.86
N PRO A 105 11.70 5.32 13.87
CA PRO A 105 11.26 5.35 15.27
C PRO A 105 10.58 6.66 15.68
N GLN A 106 10.80 7.75 14.93
CA GLN A 106 10.15 9.03 15.17
C GLN A 106 8.68 9.06 14.69
N ARG A 107 8.27 8.07 13.89
CA ARG A 107 6.88 7.97 13.43
C ARG A 107 6.03 7.31 14.50
N ALA A 108 5.33 8.14 15.27
CA ALA A 108 4.47 7.65 16.37
C ALA A 108 3.32 6.76 15.87
N ASP A 109 2.81 7.04 14.67
CA ASP A 109 1.74 6.25 14.08
C ASP A 109 2.18 4.80 13.80
N TYR A 110 3.42 4.59 13.38
CA TYR A 110 3.94 3.24 13.13
C TYR A 110 3.92 2.41 14.41
N ALA A 111 4.43 2.98 15.50
CA ALA A 111 4.44 2.29 16.81
C ALA A 111 3.02 2.05 17.33
N LYS A 112 2.12 3.02 17.14
CA LYS A 112 0.73 2.91 17.56
C LYS A 112 0.04 1.70 16.94
N TYR A 113 0.16 1.54 15.62
CA TYR A 113 -0.49 0.43 14.94
C TYR A 113 0.19 -0.91 15.20
N ARG A 114 1.52 -0.92 15.36
CA ARG A 114 2.25 -2.10 15.83
C ARG A 114 1.68 -2.59 17.17
N ASP A 115 1.53 -1.69 18.13
CA ASP A 115 1.04 -2.03 19.47
C ASP A 115 -0.41 -2.50 19.44
N GLN A 116 -1.22 -1.93 18.56
CA GLN A 116 -2.60 -2.37 18.37
C GLN A 116 -2.66 -3.83 17.93
N SER A 117 -1.87 -4.22 16.94
CA SER A 117 -1.82 -5.60 16.48
C SER A 117 -1.24 -6.54 17.54
N ARG A 118 -0.23 -6.06 18.29
CA ARG A 118 0.37 -6.86 19.36
C ARG A 118 -0.68 -7.24 20.40
N ARG A 119 -1.51 -6.29 20.80
CA ARG A 119 -2.57 -6.56 21.78
C ARG A 119 -3.60 -7.53 21.23
N ARG A 120 -3.95 -7.41 19.95
CA ARG A 120 -4.99 -8.24 19.35
C ARG A 120 -4.49 -9.63 18.95
N ALA A 121 -3.20 -9.77 18.72
CA ALA A 121 -2.60 -11.05 18.36
C ALA A 121 -2.32 -11.93 19.60
N ALA A 122 -2.30 -11.35 20.79
CA ALA A 122 -1.99 -12.08 22.03
C ALA A 122 -3.10 -13.04 22.44
#